data_cdd026d072ac9c83f04ac7d73f071189
#
_entry.id   cdd026d072ac9c83f04ac7d73f071189
#
_cell.length_a   1.000
_cell.length_b   1.000
_cell.length_c   1.000
_cell.angle_alpha   90.00
_cell.angle_beta   90.00
_cell.angle_gamma   90.00
#
_symmetry.space_group_name_H-M   'P 1'
#
loop_
_entity.id
_entity.type
_entity.pdbx_description
1 polymer ?
#
loop_
_entity_poly.entity_id
_entity_poly.type
_entity_poly.pdbx_seq_one_letter_code
_entity_poly.pdbx_strand_id
1 'polypeptide(L)'
;MSDFVTFVSLGPGDAELISLKALKALQQADIILCPSTVSPVGNMLSRSRDILLELNIDDSVISLFDVPMSKDRSQAILCYKEVAELIEKHYEKRLKIVVVAEGDAGFYSSTHYISDNLISKNIPTERIAGIPAFIACAALANIHIAKQEEELHIIPGIISSNDLTKRIAIRNSIVIMKPSQSEQAIKQVMSSIDKVEIHYFENVGIKEKEFYTQDIHEIIDRKFPYFSLLIITKE
;
A
#
# COMPACT_ATOMS: atom_id res chain seq x y z
N MET A 1 -16.80 -6.53 -23.86
CA MET A 1 -17.63 -6.01 -22.77
C MET A 1 -17.04 -6.55 -21.49
N SER A 2 -16.81 -5.73 -20.51
CA SER A 2 -16.28 -6.23 -19.21
C SER A 2 -17.45 -6.77 -18.41
N ASP A 3 -17.40 -8.06 -18.08
CA ASP A 3 -18.42 -8.70 -17.24
C ASP A 3 -18.09 -8.57 -15.75
N PHE A 4 -17.05 -7.79 -15.39
CA PHE A 4 -16.53 -7.62 -14.04
C PHE A 4 -15.87 -6.25 -13.84
N VAL A 5 -15.77 -5.83 -12.57
CA VAL A 5 -15.00 -4.67 -12.12
C VAL A 5 -13.59 -5.12 -11.77
N THR A 6 -12.57 -4.46 -12.33
CA THR A 6 -11.17 -4.86 -12.14
C THR A 6 -10.50 -4.02 -11.05
N PHE A 7 -9.96 -4.69 -10.03
CA PHE A 7 -9.09 -4.07 -9.02
C PHE A 7 -7.63 -4.22 -9.45
N VAL A 8 -6.98 -3.08 -9.75
CA VAL A 8 -5.64 -3.06 -10.30
C VAL A 8 -4.64 -2.59 -9.25
N SER A 9 -3.60 -3.40 -9.06
CA SER A 9 -2.44 -3.07 -8.23
C SER A 9 -1.46 -2.21 -9.01
N LEU A 10 -1.13 -1.02 -8.50
CA LEU A 10 -0.20 -0.08 -9.13
C LEU A 10 1.28 -0.35 -8.78
N GLY A 11 1.53 -1.28 -7.86
CA GLY A 11 2.90 -1.50 -7.36
C GLY A 11 3.31 -0.50 -6.27
N PRO A 12 4.58 -0.49 -5.86
CA PRO A 12 5.07 0.18 -4.65
C PRO A 12 5.26 1.69 -4.79
N GLY A 13 5.11 2.24 -6.00
CA GLY A 13 5.30 3.66 -6.26
C GLY A 13 6.10 3.97 -7.52
N ASP A 14 7.05 3.11 -7.89
CA ASP A 14 7.75 3.16 -9.16
C ASP A 14 6.84 2.61 -10.27
N ALA A 15 6.52 3.44 -11.26
CA ALA A 15 5.63 3.07 -12.36
C ALA A 15 6.19 1.92 -13.22
N GLU A 16 7.51 1.74 -13.29
CA GLU A 16 8.14 0.63 -14.02
C GLU A 16 7.93 -0.74 -13.34
N LEU A 17 7.54 -0.75 -12.06
CA LEU A 17 7.23 -1.97 -11.31
C LEU A 17 5.77 -2.43 -11.45
N ILE A 18 5.01 -1.83 -12.35
CA ILE A 18 3.66 -2.29 -12.67
C ILE A 18 3.70 -3.59 -13.49
N SER A 19 2.72 -4.46 -13.27
CA SER A 19 2.62 -5.64 -14.12
C SER A 19 2.05 -5.28 -15.51
N LEU A 20 2.52 -5.96 -16.57
CA LEU A 20 1.99 -5.76 -17.93
C LEU A 20 0.47 -6.00 -18.01
N LYS A 21 -0.08 -6.91 -17.20
CA LYS A 21 -1.53 -7.14 -17.14
C LYS A 21 -2.25 -5.92 -16.56
N ALA A 22 -1.70 -5.31 -15.52
CA ALA A 22 -2.23 -4.10 -14.91
C ALA A 22 -2.21 -2.91 -15.89
N LEU A 23 -1.07 -2.67 -16.55
CA LEU A 23 -0.95 -1.61 -17.55
C LEU A 23 -1.98 -1.76 -18.69
N LYS A 24 -2.16 -2.97 -19.22
CA LYS A 24 -3.16 -3.22 -20.27
C LYS A 24 -4.59 -2.97 -19.80
N ALA A 25 -4.92 -3.33 -18.54
CA ALA A 25 -6.24 -3.07 -17.99
C ALA A 25 -6.50 -1.57 -17.83
N LEU A 26 -5.51 -0.81 -17.36
CA LEU A 26 -5.58 0.65 -17.24
C LEU A 26 -5.77 1.35 -18.61
N GLN A 27 -5.01 0.92 -19.62
CA GLN A 27 -5.10 1.49 -20.98
C GLN A 27 -6.45 1.21 -21.69
N GLN A 28 -7.18 0.20 -21.23
CA GLN A 28 -8.47 -0.18 -21.81
C GLN A 28 -9.68 0.27 -20.96
N ALA A 29 -9.44 0.93 -19.84
CA ALA A 29 -10.49 1.37 -18.93
C ALA A 29 -11.28 2.54 -19.52
N ASP A 30 -12.61 2.53 -19.38
CA ASP A 30 -13.47 3.68 -19.66
C ASP A 30 -13.49 4.64 -18.46
N ILE A 31 -13.28 4.11 -17.23
CA ILE A 31 -13.15 4.90 -16.00
C ILE A 31 -12.20 4.20 -15.02
N ILE A 32 -11.32 4.99 -14.40
CA ILE A 32 -10.39 4.55 -13.36
C ILE A 32 -10.71 5.30 -12.08
N LEU A 33 -11.20 4.57 -11.07
CA LEU A 33 -11.47 5.10 -9.75
C LEU A 33 -10.19 5.08 -8.91
N CYS A 34 -9.75 6.27 -8.51
CA CYS A 34 -8.45 6.49 -7.93
C CYS A 34 -8.59 7.16 -6.55
N PRO A 35 -8.04 6.57 -5.46
CA PRO A 35 -8.11 7.17 -4.14
C PRO A 35 -7.27 8.45 -4.06
N SER A 36 -7.79 9.43 -3.34
CA SER A 36 -7.12 10.67 -3.00
C SER A 36 -7.30 11.02 -1.53
N THR A 37 -6.50 11.95 -1.03
CA THR A 37 -6.65 12.56 0.29
C THR A 37 -6.61 14.06 0.15
N VAL A 38 -7.32 14.77 1.02
CA VAL A 38 -7.28 16.23 1.07
C VAL A 38 -6.18 16.66 2.02
N SER A 39 -5.24 17.49 1.54
CA SER A 39 -4.21 18.08 2.36
C SER A 39 -4.78 19.13 3.32
N PRO A 40 -4.08 19.51 4.40
CA PRO A 40 -4.51 20.57 5.32
C PRO A 40 -4.77 21.93 4.65
N VAL A 41 -4.20 22.16 3.48
CA VAL A 41 -4.39 23.38 2.65
C VAL A 41 -5.46 23.21 1.58
N GLY A 42 -6.22 22.09 1.58
CA GLY A 42 -7.35 21.86 0.68
C GLY A 42 -7.00 21.27 -0.69
N ASN A 43 -5.74 20.97 -0.97
CA ASN A 43 -5.35 20.34 -2.24
C ASN A 43 -5.60 18.83 -2.19
N MET A 44 -6.18 18.28 -3.25
CA MET A 44 -6.29 16.83 -3.42
C MET A 44 -4.92 16.24 -3.78
N LEU A 45 -4.48 15.28 -2.99
CA LEU A 45 -3.23 14.54 -3.19
C LEU A 45 -3.55 13.08 -3.50
N SER A 46 -2.98 12.56 -4.56
CA SER A 46 -3.15 11.16 -4.93
C SER A 46 -1.88 10.62 -5.56
N ARG A 47 -1.13 9.84 -4.78
CA ARG A 47 0.04 9.12 -5.29
C ARG A 47 -0.36 8.13 -6.40
N SER A 48 -1.51 7.51 -6.26
CA SER A 48 -2.05 6.61 -7.30
C SER A 48 -2.27 7.35 -8.61
N ARG A 49 -2.77 8.60 -8.59
CA ARG A 49 -2.92 9.42 -9.79
C ARG A 49 -1.56 9.79 -10.40
N ASP A 50 -0.58 10.13 -9.57
CA ASP A 50 0.76 10.47 -10.05
C ASP A 50 1.37 9.29 -10.82
N ILE A 51 1.26 8.05 -10.30
CA ILE A 51 1.68 6.82 -11.00
C ILE A 51 0.92 6.63 -12.32
N LEU A 52 -0.40 6.86 -12.34
CA LEU A 52 -1.19 6.72 -13.56
C LEU A 52 -0.74 7.72 -14.66
N LEU A 53 -0.44 8.95 -14.27
CA LEU A 53 0.06 9.98 -15.21
C LEU A 53 1.47 9.64 -15.72
N GLU A 54 2.34 9.12 -14.87
CA GLU A 54 3.67 8.64 -15.28
C GLU A 54 3.57 7.47 -16.28
N LEU A 55 2.56 6.62 -16.15
CA LEU A 55 2.23 5.56 -17.11
C LEU A 55 1.55 6.07 -18.40
N ASN A 56 1.41 7.37 -18.58
CA ASN A 56 0.72 8.02 -19.71
C ASN A 56 -0.77 7.61 -19.83
N ILE A 57 -1.44 7.35 -18.70
CA ILE A 57 -2.88 7.18 -18.70
C ILE A 57 -3.55 8.56 -18.80
N ASP A 58 -4.55 8.66 -19.67
CA ASP A 58 -5.29 9.91 -19.88
C ASP A 58 -6.01 10.33 -18.61
N ASP A 59 -5.76 11.56 -18.16
CA ASP A 59 -6.37 12.12 -16.95
C ASP A 59 -7.91 12.20 -17.05
N SER A 60 -8.45 12.30 -18.27
CA SER A 60 -9.89 12.38 -18.50
C SER A 60 -10.68 11.12 -18.09
N VAL A 61 -10.01 9.94 -18.01
CA VAL A 61 -10.63 8.71 -17.54
C VAL A 61 -10.41 8.47 -16.06
N ILE A 62 -9.63 9.32 -15.36
CA ILE A 62 -9.31 9.19 -13.93
C ILE A 62 -10.36 9.95 -13.11
N SER A 63 -11.07 9.23 -12.25
CA SER A 63 -12.04 9.77 -11.30
C SER A 63 -11.53 9.64 -9.88
N LEU A 64 -11.21 10.76 -9.23
CA LEU A 64 -10.72 10.77 -7.85
C LEU A 64 -11.87 10.63 -6.86
N PHE A 65 -11.65 9.87 -5.78
CA PHE A 65 -12.53 9.84 -4.63
C PHE A 65 -11.72 10.10 -3.35
N ASP A 66 -12.27 10.97 -2.48
CA ASP A 66 -11.58 11.37 -1.26
C ASP A 66 -11.75 10.34 -0.15
N VAL A 67 -10.63 9.88 0.41
CA VAL A 67 -10.61 8.96 1.55
C VAL A 67 -10.12 9.72 2.79
N PRO A 68 -11.00 10.03 3.75
CA PRO A 68 -10.60 10.73 4.95
C PRO A 68 -9.54 9.97 5.76
N MET A 69 -8.42 10.64 6.03
CA MET A 69 -7.31 10.11 6.85
C MET A 69 -7.60 10.33 8.34
N SER A 70 -8.61 9.65 8.87
CA SER A 70 -9.00 9.70 10.29
C SER A 70 -8.72 8.38 11.01
N LYS A 71 -8.46 8.45 12.34
CA LYS A 71 -8.44 7.26 13.20
C LYS A 71 -9.82 6.61 13.27
N ASP A 72 -10.88 7.40 13.24
CA ASP A 72 -12.24 6.91 13.04
C ASP A 72 -12.45 6.53 11.58
N ARG A 73 -12.61 5.23 11.34
CA ARG A 73 -12.78 4.67 10.00
C ARG A 73 -14.20 4.77 9.44
N SER A 74 -15.17 5.22 10.23
CA SER A 74 -16.58 5.25 9.84
C SER A 74 -16.81 6.10 8.59
N GLN A 75 -16.20 7.28 8.50
CA GLN A 75 -16.30 8.15 7.33
C GLN A 75 -15.63 7.54 6.09
N ALA A 76 -14.47 6.91 6.25
CA ALA A 76 -13.81 6.23 5.15
C ALA A 76 -14.65 5.04 4.64
N ILE A 77 -15.31 4.29 5.53
CA ILE A 77 -16.22 3.18 5.16
C ILE A 77 -17.42 3.71 4.36
N LEU A 78 -18.00 4.84 4.76
CA LEU A 78 -19.08 5.49 4.02
C LEU A 78 -18.63 5.91 2.62
N CYS A 79 -17.46 6.53 2.50
CA CYS A 79 -16.89 6.90 1.21
C CYS A 79 -16.74 5.67 0.30
N TYR A 80 -16.19 4.55 0.79
CA TYR A 80 -16.06 3.33 -0.01
C TYR A 80 -17.40 2.74 -0.44
N LYS A 81 -18.44 2.90 0.39
CA LYS A 81 -19.81 2.50 0.02
C LYS A 81 -20.35 3.38 -1.10
N GLU A 82 -20.19 4.70 -1.02
CA GLU A 82 -20.60 5.64 -2.08
C GLU A 82 -19.86 5.35 -3.40
N VAL A 83 -18.56 5.02 -3.34
CA VAL A 83 -17.78 4.59 -4.50
C VAL A 83 -18.35 3.30 -5.10
N ALA A 84 -18.73 2.32 -4.28
CA ALA A 84 -19.36 1.09 -4.77
C ALA A 84 -20.72 1.36 -5.44
N GLU A 85 -21.51 2.30 -4.94
CA GLU A 85 -22.77 2.73 -5.57
C GLU A 85 -22.53 3.47 -6.91
N LEU A 86 -21.47 4.24 -7.01
CA LEU A 86 -21.05 4.87 -8.27
C LEU A 86 -20.62 3.81 -9.30
N ILE A 87 -19.84 2.81 -8.86
CA ILE A 87 -19.41 1.69 -9.71
C ILE A 87 -20.62 0.92 -10.25
N GLU A 88 -21.62 0.63 -9.43
CA GLU A 88 -22.85 -0.05 -9.84
C GLU A 88 -23.52 0.69 -11.01
N LYS A 89 -23.69 1.99 -10.91
CA LYS A 89 -24.27 2.85 -11.98
C LYS A 89 -23.45 2.80 -13.28
N HIS A 90 -22.14 2.71 -13.20
CA HIS A 90 -21.26 2.60 -14.36
C HIS A 90 -21.29 1.17 -14.94
N TYR A 91 -21.36 0.17 -14.08
CA TYR A 91 -21.48 -1.23 -14.47
C TYR A 91 -22.77 -1.51 -15.27
N GLU A 92 -23.90 -0.95 -14.86
CA GLU A 92 -25.17 -1.00 -15.60
C GLU A 92 -25.05 -0.42 -17.01
N LYS A 93 -24.18 0.58 -17.20
CA LYS A 93 -23.86 1.18 -18.51
C LYS A 93 -22.82 0.36 -19.30
N ARG A 94 -22.38 -0.79 -18.77
CA ARG A 94 -21.39 -1.69 -19.36
C ARG A 94 -20.02 -1.05 -19.63
N LEU A 95 -19.61 -0.08 -18.81
CA LEU A 95 -18.30 0.51 -18.86
C LEU A 95 -17.24 -0.46 -18.32
N LYS A 96 -16.02 -0.37 -18.85
CA LYS A 96 -14.84 -1.04 -18.31
C LYS A 96 -14.32 -0.23 -17.11
N ILE A 97 -14.59 -0.73 -15.90
CA ILE A 97 -14.32 -0.04 -14.66
C ILE A 97 -13.08 -0.63 -14.01
N VAL A 98 -12.14 0.24 -13.67
CA VAL A 98 -10.95 -0.10 -12.90
C VAL A 98 -10.96 0.65 -11.57
N VAL A 99 -10.63 -0.04 -10.48
CA VAL A 99 -10.35 0.55 -9.16
C VAL A 99 -8.88 0.31 -8.85
N VAL A 100 -8.11 1.36 -8.60
CA VAL A 100 -6.67 1.23 -8.35
C VAL A 100 -6.32 1.24 -6.88
N ALA A 101 -5.22 0.56 -6.55
CA ALA A 101 -4.59 0.58 -5.24
C ALA A 101 -3.08 0.59 -5.36
N GLU A 102 -2.40 1.35 -4.49
CA GLU A 102 -0.95 1.27 -4.32
C GLU A 102 -0.54 -0.08 -3.73
N GLY A 103 0.65 -0.55 -4.07
CA GLY A 103 1.13 -1.87 -3.70
C GLY A 103 0.34 -2.97 -4.40
N ASP A 104 -0.16 -3.94 -3.64
CA ASP A 104 -1.04 -5.00 -4.10
C ASP A 104 -2.47 -4.80 -3.58
N ALA A 105 -3.46 -4.83 -4.48
CA ALA A 105 -4.87 -4.60 -4.17
C ALA A 105 -5.50 -5.69 -3.27
N GLY A 106 -4.85 -6.83 -3.10
CA GLY A 106 -5.28 -7.93 -2.23
C GLY A 106 -4.54 -7.98 -0.90
N PHE A 107 -3.53 -7.09 -0.69
CA PHE A 107 -2.66 -7.17 0.48
C PHE A 107 -2.76 -5.90 1.34
N TYR A 108 -3.50 -5.96 2.45
CA TYR A 108 -3.80 -4.84 3.35
C TYR A 108 -4.35 -3.58 2.67
N SER A 109 -5.02 -3.76 1.54
CA SER A 109 -5.63 -2.69 0.76
C SER A 109 -7.05 -2.39 1.23
N SER A 110 -7.38 -1.11 1.39
CA SER A 110 -8.74 -0.67 1.74
C SER A 110 -9.76 -0.88 0.61
N THR A 111 -9.32 -1.25 -0.59
CA THR A 111 -10.24 -1.57 -1.70
C THR A 111 -11.14 -2.76 -1.43
N HIS A 112 -10.84 -3.59 -0.39
CA HIS A 112 -11.72 -4.67 0.03
C HIS A 112 -13.10 -4.15 0.42
N TYR A 113 -13.24 -2.97 1.03
CA TYR A 113 -14.55 -2.38 1.35
C TYR A 113 -15.42 -2.17 0.11
N ILE A 114 -14.79 -1.77 -1.01
CA ILE A 114 -15.50 -1.61 -2.29
C ILE A 114 -15.87 -2.99 -2.86
N SER A 115 -14.90 -3.91 -2.94
CA SER A 115 -15.14 -5.24 -3.52
C SER A 115 -16.20 -6.03 -2.77
N ASP A 116 -16.21 -5.97 -1.43
CA ASP A 116 -17.20 -6.67 -0.60
C ASP A 116 -18.61 -6.11 -0.82
N ASN A 117 -18.75 -4.77 -0.96
CA ASN A 117 -20.03 -4.16 -1.33
C ASN A 117 -20.51 -4.59 -2.72
N LEU A 118 -19.64 -4.64 -3.72
CA LEU A 118 -19.99 -5.07 -5.07
C LEU A 118 -20.40 -6.55 -5.09
N ILE A 119 -19.64 -7.42 -4.42
CA ILE A 119 -19.94 -8.85 -4.31
C ILE A 119 -21.31 -9.07 -3.64
N SER A 120 -21.64 -8.31 -2.60
CA SER A 120 -22.94 -8.39 -1.92
C SER A 120 -24.13 -8.04 -2.85
N LYS A 121 -23.87 -7.30 -3.92
CA LYS A 121 -24.81 -6.92 -4.97
C LYS A 121 -24.74 -7.83 -6.22
N ASN A 122 -24.01 -8.94 -6.15
CA ASN A 122 -23.76 -9.87 -7.26
C ASN A 122 -23.07 -9.23 -8.48
N ILE A 123 -22.27 -8.17 -8.26
CA ILE A 123 -21.42 -7.58 -9.29
C ILE A 123 -20.07 -8.30 -9.28
N PRO A 124 -19.70 -9.00 -10.37
CA PRO A 124 -18.45 -9.75 -10.42
C PRO A 124 -17.23 -8.84 -10.33
N THR A 125 -16.21 -9.27 -9.60
CA THR A 125 -14.95 -8.56 -9.46
C THR A 125 -13.76 -9.44 -9.81
N GLU A 126 -12.73 -8.88 -10.41
CA GLU A 126 -11.42 -9.53 -10.54
C GLU A 126 -10.33 -8.66 -9.91
N ARG A 127 -9.19 -9.28 -9.60
CA ARG A 127 -8.04 -8.57 -9.03
C ARG A 127 -6.78 -8.91 -9.82
N ILE A 128 -6.01 -7.87 -10.16
CA ILE A 128 -4.71 -8.01 -10.80
C ILE A 128 -3.64 -7.77 -9.74
N ALA A 129 -2.81 -8.78 -9.49
CA ALA A 129 -1.75 -8.74 -8.50
C ALA A 129 -0.68 -7.69 -8.83
N GLY A 130 -0.03 -7.17 -7.79
CA GLY A 130 1.07 -6.22 -7.88
C GLY A 130 2.20 -6.52 -6.91
N ILE A 131 3.19 -5.65 -6.87
CA ILE A 131 4.36 -5.75 -5.99
C ILE A 131 4.06 -5.01 -4.69
N PRO A 132 4.00 -5.68 -3.52
CA PRO A 132 3.89 -5.01 -2.23
C PRO A 132 5.14 -4.20 -1.92
N ALA A 133 4.99 -3.09 -1.19
CA ALA A 133 6.08 -2.16 -0.90
C ALA A 133 7.31 -2.81 -0.25
N PHE A 134 7.14 -3.81 0.63
CA PHE A 134 8.27 -4.46 1.29
C PHE A 134 9.17 -5.26 0.33
N ILE A 135 8.63 -5.76 -0.79
CA ILE A 135 9.43 -6.41 -1.83
C ILE A 135 10.32 -5.38 -2.54
N ALA A 136 9.78 -4.21 -2.88
CA ALA A 136 10.58 -3.14 -3.47
C ALA A 136 11.62 -2.58 -2.49
N CYS A 137 11.28 -2.44 -1.21
CA CYS A 137 12.22 -2.06 -0.16
C CYS A 137 13.41 -3.02 -0.08
N ALA A 138 13.15 -4.33 -0.10
CA ALA A 138 14.22 -5.31 -0.07
C ALA A 138 15.09 -5.27 -1.32
N ALA A 139 14.50 -5.06 -2.48
CA ALA A 139 15.24 -4.90 -3.74
C ALA A 139 16.13 -3.64 -3.71
N LEU A 140 15.63 -2.51 -3.19
CA LEU A 140 16.40 -1.28 -3.00
C LEU A 140 17.62 -1.49 -2.10
N ALA A 141 17.44 -2.21 -0.99
CA ALA A 141 18.51 -2.53 -0.05
C ALA A 141 19.41 -3.69 -0.50
N ASN A 142 19.10 -4.35 -1.62
CA ASN A 142 19.76 -5.55 -2.11
C ASN A 142 19.85 -6.68 -1.08
N ILE A 143 18.75 -6.94 -0.36
CA ILE A 143 18.66 -7.97 0.67
C ILE A 143 17.64 -9.05 0.32
N HIS A 144 17.87 -10.25 0.84
CA HIS A 144 16.88 -11.32 0.87
C HIS A 144 16.01 -11.15 2.12
N ILE A 145 14.70 -10.97 1.94
CA ILE A 145 13.75 -10.85 3.08
C ILE A 145 13.67 -12.18 3.83
N ALA A 146 13.69 -13.28 3.12
CA ALA A 146 13.69 -14.63 3.69
C ALA A 146 14.50 -15.57 2.78
N LYS A 147 15.27 -16.47 3.38
CA LYS A 147 16.12 -17.44 2.69
C LYS A 147 15.58 -18.85 2.95
N GLN A 148 15.39 -19.65 1.90
CA GLN A 148 15.02 -21.07 2.00
C GLN A 148 13.84 -21.34 2.94
N GLU A 149 14.11 -21.88 4.13
CA GLU A 149 13.10 -22.30 5.11
C GLU A 149 12.78 -21.22 6.16
N GLU A 150 13.33 -20.00 5.99
CA GLU A 150 13.06 -18.88 6.89
C GLU A 150 11.61 -18.41 6.78
N GLU A 151 10.98 -18.18 7.93
CA GLU A 151 9.62 -17.66 7.98
C GLU A 151 9.62 -16.12 7.92
N LEU A 152 8.81 -15.57 7.01
CA LEU A 152 8.51 -14.14 6.95
C LEU A 152 7.27 -13.81 7.77
N HIS A 153 7.39 -12.87 8.70
CA HIS A 153 6.26 -12.38 9.50
C HIS A 153 5.96 -10.91 9.19
N ILE A 154 4.71 -10.63 8.74
CA ILE A 154 4.31 -9.29 8.35
C ILE A 154 3.38 -8.69 9.39
N ILE A 155 3.74 -7.51 9.90
CA ILE A 155 2.97 -6.73 10.88
C ILE A 155 2.34 -5.54 10.17
N PRO A 156 1.00 -5.42 10.14
CA PRO A 156 0.33 -4.39 9.35
C PRO A 156 0.38 -2.98 9.95
N GLY A 157 1.02 -2.78 11.10
CA GLY A 157 1.18 -1.47 11.73
C GLY A 157 1.25 -1.52 13.26
N ILE A 158 0.12 -1.72 13.94
CA ILE A 158 0.07 -1.61 15.41
C ILE A 158 0.69 -2.84 16.08
N ILE A 159 1.72 -2.58 16.92
CA ILE A 159 2.37 -3.61 17.74
C ILE A 159 2.90 -2.98 19.04
N SER A 160 2.84 -3.73 20.15
CA SER A 160 3.48 -3.34 21.41
C SER A 160 4.97 -3.69 21.43
N SER A 161 5.77 -3.02 22.26
CA SER A 161 7.20 -3.34 22.43
C SER A 161 7.40 -4.78 22.89
N ASN A 162 6.59 -5.28 23.84
CA ASN A 162 6.67 -6.64 24.33
C ASN A 162 6.38 -7.69 23.24
N ASP A 163 5.34 -7.47 22.41
CA ASP A 163 5.01 -8.39 21.32
C ASP A 163 6.05 -8.34 20.20
N LEU A 164 6.59 -7.17 19.89
CA LEU A 164 7.67 -7.04 18.91
C LEU A 164 8.92 -7.81 19.38
N THR A 165 9.35 -7.61 20.62
CA THR A 165 10.50 -8.33 21.20
C THR A 165 10.31 -9.85 21.14
N LYS A 166 9.13 -10.35 21.52
CA LYS A 166 8.82 -11.79 21.42
C LYS A 166 8.90 -12.32 19.99
N ARG A 167 8.38 -11.56 19.01
CA ARG A 167 8.40 -11.96 17.61
C ARG A 167 9.81 -11.99 17.05
N ILE A 168 10.63 -10.99 17.37
CA ILE A 168 12.03 -10.96 16.97
C ILE A 168 12.81 -12.14 17.53
N ALA A 169 12.52 -12.55 18.77
CA ALA A 169 13.18 -13.69 19.40
C ALA A 169 12.96 -15.02 18.64
N ILE A 170 11.79 -15.22 18.03
CA ILE A 170 11.37 -16.50 17.42
C ILE A 170 11.31 -16.48 15.89
N ARG A 171 11.35 -15.32 15.23
CA ARG A 171 11.21 -15.20 13.76
C ARG A 171 12.53 -14.87 13.08
N ASN A 172 12.69 -15.34 11.86
CA ASN A 172 13.88 -15.05 11.06
C ASN A 172 13.80 -13.68 10.42
N SER A 173 12.61 -13.33 9.91
CA SER A 173 12.39 -12.08 9.23
C SER A 173 11.05 -11.45 9.60
N ILE A 174 11.05 -10.15 9.83
CA ILE A 174 9.85 -9.37 10.19
C ILE A 174 9.78 -8.13 9.31
N VAL A 175 8.62 -7.94 8.69
CA VAL A 175 8.26 -6.68 8.01
C VAL A 175 7.26 -5.94 8.89
N ILE A 176 7.52 -4.68 9.21
CA ILE A 176 6.56 -3.79 9.87
C ILE A 176 6.10 -2.74 8.86
N MET A 177 4.85 -2.83 8.45
CA MET A 177 4.21 -1.82 7.59
C MET A 177 3.68 -0.68 8.44
N LYS A 178 3.71 0.55 7.92
CA LYS A 178 3.18 1.74 8.63
C LYS A 178 3.71 1.87 10.06
N PRO A 179 5.03 1.80 10.29
CA PRO A 179 5.64 1.81 11.63
C PRO A 179 5.34 3.09 12.42
N SER A 180 4.93 4.17 11.75
CA SER A 180 4.46 5.41 12.40
C SER A 180 3.32 5.20 13.41
N GLN A 181 2.54 4.11 13.27
CA GLN A 181 1.45 3.77 14.19
C GLN A 181 1.96 3.22 15.54
N SER A 182 3.20 2.74 15.59
CA SER A 182 3.84 2.15 16.77
C SER A 182 5.26 2.66 16.99
N GLU A 183 5.55 3.89 16.54
CA GLU A 183 6.89 4.48 16.50
C GLU A 183 7.63 4.36 17.84
N GLN A 184 6.99 4.74 18.96
CA GLN A 184 7.61 4.68 20.28
C GLN A 184 7.95 3.25 20.71
N ALA A 185 7.03 2.30 20.48
CA ALA A 185 7.24 0.89 20.83
C ALA A 185 8.39 0.28 20.01
N ILE A 186 8.50 0.63 18.74
CA ILE A 186 9.55 0.16 17.82
C ILE A 186 10.90 0.72 18.28
N LYS A 187 11.02 2.04 18.51
CA LYS A 187 12.26 2.68 18.96
C LYS A 187 12.75 2.15 20.31
N GLN A 188 11.81 1.88 21.23
CA GLN A 188 12.14 1.26 22.51
C GLN A 188 12.78 -0.11 22.33
N VAL A 189 12.27 -0.93 21.43
CA VAL A 189 12.84 -2.27 21.14
C VAL A 189 14.20 -2.13 20.48
N MET A 190 14.35 -1.25 19.49
CA MET A 190 15.61 -1.01 18.78
C MET A 190 16.75 -0.60 19.70
N SER A 191 16.46 0.15 20.76
CA SER A 191 17.47 0.60 21.74
C SER A 191 17.99 -0.53 22.65
N SER A 192 17.36 -1.72 22.63
CA SER A 192 17.65 -2.82 23.55
C SER A 192 17.92 -4.16 22.88
N ILE A 193 17.89 -4.21 21.53
CA ILE A 193 18.00 -5.46 20.80
C ILE A 193 19.39 -5.62 20.15
N ASP A 194 19.93 -6.82 20.21
CA ASP A 194 21.20 -7.21 19.60
C ASP A 194 21.00 -8.31 18.56
N LYS A 195 21.98 -8.49 17.68
CA LYS A 195 22.05 -9.58 16.69
C LYS A 195 20.91 -9.60 15.67
N VAL A 196 20.51 -8.43 15.24
CA VAL A 196 19.55 -8.25 14.14
C VAL A 196 20.02 -7.13 13.23
N GLU A 197 19.75 -7.26 11.96
CA GLU A 197 19.87 -6.17 11.00
C GLU A 197 18.52 -5.48 10.87
N ILE A 198 18.54 -4.15 10.92
CA ILE A 198 17.33 -3.33 10.81
C ILE A 198 17.46 -2.45 9.59
N HIS A 199 16.51 -2.56 8.69
CA HIS A 199 16.43 -1.77 7.47
C HIS A 199 15.19 -0.89 7.55
N TYR A 200 15.40 0.43 7.47
CA TYR A 200 14.33 1.42 7.52
C TYR A 200 14.20 2.14 6.19
N PHE A 201 12.98 2.29 5.73
CA PHE A 201 12.65 2.86 4.43
C PHE A 201 11.56 3.92 4.54
N GLU A 202 11.68 4.97 3.72
CA GLU A 202 10.62 5.97 3.51
C GLU A 202 10.38 6.18 2.02
N ASN A 203 9.12 6.34 1.62
CA ASN A 203 8.69 6.74 0.28
C ASN A 203 9.31 5.95 -0.88
N VAL A 204 9.59 4.66 -0.70
CA VAL A 204 10.18 3.81 -1.74
C VAL A 204 9.36 3.87 -3.02
N GLY A 205 10.03 4.02 -4.16
CA GLY A 205 9.45 4.24 -5.48
C GLY A 205 9.16 5.71 -5.81
N ILE A 206 9.48 6.68 -4.94
CA ILE A 206 9.44 8.11 -5.26
C ILE A 206 10.87 8.65 -5.17
N LYS A 207 11.59 8.69 -6.28
CA LYS A 207 13.05 8.99 -6.37
C LYS A 207 13.48 10.22 -5.54
N GLU A 208 12.69 11.30 -5.56
CA GLU A 208 13.05 12.55 -4.87
C GLU A 208 12.80 12.51 -3.35
N LYS A 209 12.09 11.50 -2.85
CA LYS A 209 11.69 11.37 -1.44
C LYS A 209 12.14 10.06 -0.82
N GLU A 210 12.69 9.16 -1.66
CA GLU A 210 13.14 7.84 -1.22
C GLU A 210 14.30 7.98 -0.23
N PHE A 211 14.19 7.23 0.87
CA PHE A 211 15.20 7.20 1.91
C PHE A 211 15.36 5.78 2.44
N TYR A 212 16.59 5.38 2.66
CA TYR A 212 16.97 4.09 3.25
C TYR A 212 18.15 4.27 4.20
N THR A 213 18.07 3.62 5.36
CA THR A 213 19.19 3.52 6.31
C THR A 213 19.14 2.23 7.12
N GLN A 214 20.31 1.79 7.61
CA GLN A 214 20.49 0.74 8.61
C GLN A 214 21.04 1.30 9.93
N ASP A 215 21.36 2.59 9.99
CA ASP A 215 21.88 3.21 11.19
C ASP A 215 20.77 3.36 12.23
N ILE A 216 20.88 2.59 13.31
CA ILE A 216 19.90 2.59 14.41
C ILE A 216 19.76 3.97 15.05
N HIS A 217 20.84 4.74 15.18
CA HIS A 217 20.79 6.08 15.75
C HIS A 217 19.99 7.01 14.84
N GLU A 218 20.25 6.96 13.54
CA GLU A 218 19.51 7.74 12.57
C GLU A 218 18.01 7.35 12.55
N ILE A 219 17.67 6.06 12.65
CA ILE A 219 16.28 5.58 12.72
C ILE A 219 15.58 6.10 13.98
N ILE A 220 16.26 6.05 15.14
CA ILE A 220 15.69 6.49 16.44
C ILE A 220 15.41 7.99 16.43
N ASP A 221 16.27 8.80 15.83
CA ASP A 221 16.12 10.25 15.79
C ASP A 221 15.06 10.74 14.80
N ARG A 222 14.71 9.92 13.80
CA ARG A 222 13.69 10.28 12.78
C ARG A 222 12.28 10.16 13.30
N LYS A 223 11.38 11.02 12.82
CA LYS A 223 9.94 10.82 12.92
C LYS A 223 9.48 10.01 11.74
N PHE A 224 8.79 8.91 11.98
CA PHE A 224 8.34 8.01 10.93
C PHE A 224 7.16 8.60 10.13
N PRO A 225 7.30 8.84 8.81
CA PRO A 225 6.19 9.26 7.97
C PRO A 225 5.19 8.10 7.74
N TYR A 226 4.05 8.43 7.17
CA TYR A 226 3.02 7.41 6.85
C TYR A 226 3.53 6.36 5.87
N PHE A 227 4.22 6.79 4.81
CA PHE A 227 4.86 5.91 3.84
C PHE A 227 6.25 5.50 4.30
N SER A 228 6.31 4.73 5.36
CA SER A 228 7.53 4.12 5.89
C SER A 228 7.34 2.63 6.13
N LEU A 229 8.47 1.92 6.21
CA LEU A 229 8.50 0.48 6.36
C LEU A 229 9.80 0.07 7.07
N LEU A 230 9.73 -0.99 7.86
CA LEU A 230 10.88 -1.62 8.49
C LEU A 230 10.96 -3.09 8.09
N ILE A 231 12.18 -3.53 7.81
CA ILE A 231 12.52 -4.95 7.67
C ILE A 231 13.56 -5.27 8.73
N ILE A 232 13.30 -6.29 9.53
CA ILE A 232 14.20 -6.79 10.57
C ILE A 232 14.56 -8.22 10.19
N THR A 233 15.84 -8.49 10.01
CA THR A 233 16.37 -9.83 9.73
C THR A 233 17.33 -10.27 10.83
N LYS A 234 17.44 -11.58 11.07
CA LYS A 234 18.50 -12.12 11.91
C LYS A 234 19.78 -12.27 11.11
N GLU A 235 20.92 -12.07 11.79
CA GLU A 235 22.26 -12.40 11.27
C GLU A 235 22.43 -13.92 11.07
#